data_2d715fb7197a0ca33c7d43dbb315a41c
#
_entry.id   2d715fb7197a0ca33c7d43dbb315a41c
#
_cell.length_a   1.000
_cell.length_b   1.000
_cell.length_c   1.000
_cell.angle_alpha   90.00
_cell.angle_beta   90.00
_cell.angle_gamma   90.00
#
_symmetry.space_group_name_H-M   'P 1'
#
loop_
_entity.id
_entity.type
_entity.pdbx_description
1 polymer ?
#
loop_
_entity_poly.entity_id
_entity_poly.type
_entity_poly.pdbx_seq_one_letter_code
_entity_poly.pdbx_strand_id
1 'polypeptide(L)'
;MEKGVFIMVQKKINKIKQLGNIINTPNDPSSAILEKVNNPHNDELYVARFSVPEFTSLCPVTGQPDFANIIIDYIPKKYLLESKSFKLFMQSFRNHGAFHEDVTLYIAKRIVKEVKPVWLRIAGYFYPRGGIPIDVFWQTDNPPKKVWIPENSIQVYKGRN
;
A
#
# COMPACT_ATOMS: atom_id res chain seq x y z
N MET A 1 24.12 21.85 -14.32
CA MET A 1 22.64 21.77 -14.21
C MET A 1 22.11 20.74 -13.16
N GLU A 2 22.92 19.87 -12.61
CA GLU A 2 22.48 18.80 -11.65
C GLU A 2 22.30 19.26 -10.19
N LYS A 3 23.02 20.28 -9.73
CA LYS A 3 22.90 20.75 -8.33
C LYS A 3 21.58 21.43 -7.99
N GLY A 4 20.91 22.05 -8.96
CA GLY A 4 19.65 22.76 -8.77
C GLY A 4 18.45 21.85 -8.54
N VAL A 5 18.40 20.70 -9.20
CA VAL A 5 17.31 19.71 -9.07
C VAL A 5 17.38 19.02 -7.72
N PHE A 6 18.59 18.66 -7.25
CA PHE A 6 18.80 18.00 -5.98
C PHE A 6 18.40 18.92 -4.79
N ILE A 7 18.73 20.21 -4.86
CA ILE A 7 18.36 21.19 -3.81
C ILE A 7 16.84 21.44 -3.77
N MET A 8 16.15 21.42 -4.93
CA MET A 8 14.68 21.56 -4.97
C MET A 8 13.95 20.34 -4.38
N VAL A 9 14.47 19.14 -4.62
CA VAL A 9 13.93 17.90 -4.00
C VAL A 9 14.13 17.97 -2.48
N GLN A 10 15.30 18.38 -2.00
CA GLN A 10 15.59 18.47 -0.57
C GLN A 10 14.73 19.50 0.16
N LYS A 11 14.46 20.68 -0.44
CA LYS A 11 13.56 21.70 0.15
C LYS A 11 12.09 21.24 0.23
N LYS A 12 11.64 20.34 -0.67
CA LYS A 12 10.28 19.79 -0.64
C LYS A 12 10.10 18.64 0.35
N ILE A 13 11.19 17.91 0.65
CA ILE A 13 11.21 16.81 1.63
C ILE A 13 11.04 17.34 3.07
N ASN A 14 11.51 18.55 3.37
CA ASN A 14 11.40 19.17 4.70
C ASN A 14 9.96 19.41 5.20
N LYS A 15 8.93 19.20 4.37
CA LYS A 15 7.51 19.26 4.76
C LYS A 15 6.95 17.91 5.19
N ILE A 16 7.69 16.83 5.02
CA ILE A 16 7.29 15.47 5.42
C ILE A 16 7.66 15.29 6.89
N LYS A 17 6.66 14.98 7.72
CA LYS A 17 6.85 14.91 9.18
C LYS A 17 7.46 13.59 9.65
N GLN A 18 7.25 12.51 8.90
CA GLN A 18 7.66 11.17 9.32
C GLN A 18 9.03 10.78 8.79
N LEU A 19 9.39 11.18 7.58
CA LEU A 19 10.67 10.86 6.96
C LEU A 19 11.82 11.48 7.74
N GLY A 20 12.82 10.63 8.13
CA GLY A 20 14.00 11.07 8.89
C GLY A 20 13.80 11.19 10.41
N ASN A 21 12.58 11.05 10.94
CA ASN A 21 12.28 11.13 12.37
C ASN A 21 12.01 9.74 12.98
N ILE A 22 12.23 9.62 14.30
CA ILE A 22 11.78 8.46 15.08
C ILE A 22 10.30 8.68 15.39
N ILE A 23 9.44 7.81 14.88
CA ILE A 23 8.00 7.87 15.10
C ILE A 23 7.51 6.51 15.57
N ASN A 24 6.69 6.51 16.62
CA ASN A 24 6.03 5.30 17.10
C ASN A 24 5.03 4.79 16.05
N THR A 25 4.95 3.47 15.91
CA THR A 25 3.92 2.85 15.07
C THR A 25 2.54 3.21 15.60
N PRO A 26 1.62 3.72 14.78
CA PRO A 26 0.24 3.96 15.20
C PRO A 26 -0.42 2.65 15.64
N ASN A 27 -1.21 2.70 16.69
CA ASN A 27 -1.92 1.52 17.22
C ASN A 27 -3.21 1.20 16.46
N ASP A 28 -3.67 2.12 15.62
CA ASP A 28 -4.92 2.01 14.87
C ASP A 28 -4.74 2.57 13.45
N PRO A 29 -5.21 1.86 12.41
CA PRO A 29 -5.11 2.31 11.03
C PRO A 29 -5.83 3.63 10.74
N SER A 30 -6.87 3.96 11.49
CA SER A 30 -7.63 5.20 11.31
C SER A 30 -6.81 6.43 11.73
N SER A 31 -5.94 6.28 12.73
CA SER A 31 -5.03 7.31 13.23
C SER A 31 -3.73 7.41 12.44
N ALA A 32 -3.40 6.41 11.64
CA ALA A 32 -2.19 6.38 10.83
C ALA A 32 -2.23 7.46 9.74
N ILE A 33 -1.13 8.20 9.62
CA ILE A 33 -0.99 9.27 8.62
C ILE A 33 -0.29 8.70 7.39
N LEU A 34 -0.95 8.78 6.24
CA LEU A 34 -0.34 8.57 4.94
C LEU A 34 0.16 9.89 4.38
N GLU A 35 1.45 10.00 4.16
CA GLU A 35 2.08 11.17 3.56
C GLU A 35 2.28 10.95 2.06
N LYS A 36 2.40 12.07 1.35
CA LYS A 36 2.60 12.07 -0.10
C LYS A 36 3.66 13.11 -0.49
N VAL A 37 4.38 12.81 -1.56
CA VAL A 37 5.36 13.70 -2.16
C VAL A 37 4.93 14.04 -3.59
N ASN A 38 5.42 15.16 -4.12
CA ASN A 38 5.15 15.49 -5.51
C ASN A 38 5.81 14.47 -6.46
N ASN A 39 5.05 14.04 -7.48
CA ASN A 39 5.58 13.21 -8.55
C ASN A 39 6.42 14.09 -9.51
N PRO A 40 7.73 13.83 -9.65
CA PRO A 40 8.56 14.59 -10.60
C PRO A 40 8.27 14.27 -12.07
N HIS A 41 7.58 13.13 -12.34
CA HIS A 41 7.21 12.64 -13.67
C HIS A 41 5.69 12.58 -13.81
N ASN A 42 5.00 13.69 -13.51
CA ASN A 42 3.54 13.72 -13.48
C ASN A 42 2.88 13.77 -14.87
N ASP A 43 3.67 13.91 -15.91
CA ASP A 43 3.35 13.85 -17.34
C ASP A 43 3.53 12.43 -17.94
N GLU A 44 4.13 11.50 -17.18
CA GLU A 44 4.35 10.13 -17.62
C GLU A 44 3.33 9.15 -17.03
N LEU A 45 3.02 8.10 -17.81
CA LEU A 45 2.23 6.96 -17.32
C LEU A 45 3.17 5.80 -16.97
N TYR A 46 3.27 5.50 -15.70
CA TYR A 46 4.03 4.36 -15.19
C TYR A 46 3.37 3.73 -13.98
N VAL A 47 3.70 2.49 -13.68
CA VAL A 47 3.20 1.76 -12.52
C VAL A 47 4.25 1.74 -11.42
N ALA A 48 3.85 2.13 -10.22
CA ALA A 48 4.61 1.88 -9.00
C ALA A 48 3.96 0.73 -8.23
N ARG A 49 4.77 -0.27 -7.82
CA ARG A 49 4.34 -1.43 -7.04
C ARG A 49 4.87 -1.37 -5.61
N PHE A 50 3.98 -1.54 -4.65
CA PHE A 50 4.31 -1.92 -3.28
C PHE A 50 4.01 -3.40 -3.06
N SER A 51 4.96 -4.11 -2.46
CA SER A 51 4.78 -5.48 -1.99
C SER A 51 4.97 -5.52 -0.49
N VAL A 52 3.99 -6.06 0.23
CA VAL A 52 3.99 -6.18 1.69
C VAL A 52 3.82 -7.65 2.06
N PRO A 53 4.92 -8.43 2.00
CA PRO A 53 4.85 -9.89 2.20
C PRO A 53 4.61 -10.31 3.66
N GLU A 54 4.81 -9.40 4.61
CA GLU A 54 4.68 -9.65 6.03
C GLU A 54 3.50 -8.89 6.66
N PHE A 55 2.43 -8.71 5.90
CA PHE A 55 1.24 -8.05 6.43
C PHE A 55 0.60 -8.90 7.51
N THR A 56 0.21 -8.26 8.62
CA THR A 56 -0.51 -8.90 9.73
C THR A 56 -1.70 -8.07 10.19
N SER A 57 -2.78 -8.76 10.54
CA SER A 57 -3.96 -8.22 11.21
C SER A 57 -4.52 -9.25 12.19
N LEU A 58 -5.66 -8.97 12.81
CA LEU A 58 -6.34 -9.92 13.68
C LEU A 58 -7.73 -10.27 13.11
N CYS A 59 -8.17 -11.49 13.36
CA CYS A 59 -9.56 -11.86 13.18
C CYS A 59 -10.44 -11.04 14.15
N PRO A 60 -11.47 -10.33 13.66
CA PRO A 60 -12.30 -9.47 14.52
C PRO A 60 -13.17 -10.27 15.52
N VAL A 61 -13.33 -11.57 15.29
CA VAL A 61 -14.17 -12.46 16.12
C VAL A 61 -13.33 -13.23 17.14
N THR A 62 -12.21 -13.83 16.70
CA THR A 62 -11.41 -14.75 17.53
C THR A 62 -10.15 -14.11 18.08
N GLY A 63 -9.72 -12.95 17.57
CA GLY A 63 -8.43 -12.34 17.92
C GLY A 63 -7.21 -13.09 17.40
N GLN A 64 -7.38 -14.15 16.61
CA GLN A 64 -6.27 -14.88 16.00
C GLN A 64 -5.55 -14.00 14.96
N PRO A 65 -4.21 -14.15 14.86
CA PRO A 65 -3.45 -13.41 13.86
C PRO A 65 -3.73 -13.91 12.45
N ASP A 66 -3.90 -12.97 11.53
CA ASP A 66 -3.97 -13.19 10.11
C ASP A 66 -2.70 -12.68 9.43
N PHE A 67 -2.22 -13.40 8.44
CA PHE A 67 -1.04 -13.07 7.66
C PHE A 67 -1.41 -12.99 6.18
N ALA A 68 -0.80 -12.05 5.48
CA ALA A 68 -1.02 -11.90 4.04
C ALA A 68 0.21 -11.34 3.31
N ASN A 69 0.23 -11.57 2.01
CA ASN A 69 1.02 -10.81 1.08
C ASN A 69 0.11 -9.80 0.36
N ILE A 70 0.32 -8.52 0.59
CA ILE A 70 -0.46 -7.45 -0.05
C ILE A 70 0.35 -6.87 -1.20
N ILE A 71 -0.22 -6.87 -2.40
CA ILE A 71 0.35 -6.24 -3.59
C ILE A 71 -0.52 -5.05 -3.99
N ILE A 72 0.11 -3.92 -4.17
CA ILE A 72 -0.55 -2.68 -4.61
C ILE A 72 0.19 -2.14 -5.82
N ASP A 73 -0.50 -2.02 -6.93
CA ASP A 73 -0.06 -1.32 -8.12
C ASP A 73 -0.84 -0.03 -8.29
N TYR A 74 -0.16 1.08 -8.53
CA TYR A 74 -0.85 2.32 -8.84
C TYR A 74 -0.10 3.13 -9.89
N ILE A 75 -0.84 3.90 -10.66
CA ILE A 75 -0.33 4.88 -11.61
C ILE A 75 -0.43 6.25 -10.93
N PRO A 76 0.69 6.82 -10.47
CA PRO A 76 0.66 8.10 -9.82
C PRO A 76 0.29 9.21 -10.80
N LYS A 77 -0.40 10.25 -10.30
CA LYS A 77 -0.65 11.48 -11.03
C LYS A 77 0.26 12.59 -10.49
N LYS A 78 -0.29 13.45 -9.67
CA LYS A 78 0.42 14.58 -9.06
C LYS A 78 1.30 14.17 -7.88
N TYR A 79 0.95 13.08 -7.20
CA TYR A 79 1.59 12.67 -5.95
C TYR A 79 2.04 11.22 -5.97
N LEU A 80 3.17 10.97 -5.31
CA LEU A 80 3.64 9.64 -4.93
C LEU A 80 3.27 9.38 -3.47
N LEU A 81 2.99 8.14 -3.15
CA LEU A 81 2.84 7.67 -1.77
C LEU A 81 4.22 7.65 -1.08
N GLU A 82 4.34 8.30 0.08
CA GLU A 82 5.59 8.30 0.83
C GLU A 82 5.78 6.94 1.56
N SER A 83 6.92 6.31 1.32
CA SER A 83 7.15 4.91 1.66
C SER A 83 7.25 4.64 3.17
N LYS A 84 7.81 5.56 3.96
CA LYS A 84 7.91 5.38 5.42
C LYS A 84 6.54 5.50 6.09
N SER A 85 5.74 6.49 5.70
CA SER A 85 4.38 6.64 6.21
C SER A 85 3.50 5.47 5.82
N PHE A 86 3.67 4.95 4.60
CA PHE A 86 3.00 3.75 4.15
C PHE A 86 3.40 2.52 4.98
N LYS A 87 4.69 2.33 5.26
CA LYS A 87 5.16 1.26 6.15
C LYS A 87 4.49 1.34 7.53
N LEU A 88 4.44 2.53 8.14
CA LEU A 88 3.82 2.72 9.46
C LEU A 88 2.31 2.48 9.41
N PHE A 89 1.65 2.90 8.34
CA PHE A 89 0.24 2.60 8.10
C PHE A 89 -0.01 1.09 8.00
N MET A 90 0.79 0.34 7.24
CA MET A 90 0.65 -1.11 7.16
C MET A 90 0.91 -1.80 8.51
N GLN A 91 1.87 -1.32 9.29
CA GLN A 91 2.17 -1.84 10.63
C GLN A 91 1.04 -1.57 11.64
N SER A 92 0.23 -0.52 11.45
CA SER A 92 -0.86 -0.18 12.36
C SER A 92 -1.99 -1.22 12.39
N PHE A 93 -2.06 -2.09 11.39
CA PHE A 93 -3.03 -3.20 11.33
C PHE A 93 -2.65 -4.39 12.24
N ARG A 94 -1.42 -4.47 12.73
CA ARG A 94 -0.92 -5.65 13.45
C ARG A 94 -1.82 -6.10 14.59
N ASN A 95 -2.41 -5.18 15.34
CA ASN A 95 -3.30 -5.44 16.46
C ASN A 95 -4.75 -5.01 16.16
N HIS A 96 -5.07 -4.78 14.90
CA HIS A 96 -6.39 -4.33 14.46
C HIS A 96 -7.22 -5.50 13.94
N GLY A 97 -8.42 -5.68 14.51
CA GLY A 97 -9.36 -6.73 14.10
C GLY A 97 -10.19 -6.27 12.88
N ALA A 98 -10.07 -6.98 11.77
CA ALA A 98 -10.87 -6.74 10.57
C ALA A 98 -10.98 -8.00 9.71
N PHE A 99 -12.06 -8.13 8.94
CA PHE A 99 -12.17 -9.17 7.92
C PHE A 99 -11.18 -8.91 6.77
N HIS A 100 -10.75 -9.96 6.10
CA HIS A 100 -9.77 -9.90 5.02
C HIS A 100 -10.21 -8.95 3.89
N GLU A 101 -11.48 -8.99 3.54
CA GLU A 101 -12.09 -8.15 2.52
C GLU A 101 -12.09 -6.68 2.95
N ASP A 102 -12.50 -6.42 4.20
CA ASP A 102 -12.58 -5.05 4.71
C ASP A 102 -11.20 -4.39 4.79
N VAL A 103 -10.21 -5.08 5.38
CA VAL A 103 -8.85 -4.54 5.50
C VAL A 103 -8.22 -4.26 4.14
N THR A 104 -8.42 -5.16 3.16
CA THR A 104 -7.88 -4.99 1.81
C THR A 104 -8.47 -3.76 1.13
N LEU A 105 -9.80 -3.61 1.18
CA LEU A 105 -10.48 -2.45 0.59
C LEU A 105 -10.17 -1.15 1.35
N TYR A 106 -10.07 -1.21 2.67
CA TYR A 106 -9.70 -0.05 3.48
C TYR A 106 -8.33 0.51 3.10
N ILE A 107 -7.32 -0.37 2.95
CA ILE A 107 -5.98 0.02 2.51
C ILE A 107 -6.05 0.74 1.15
N ALA A 108 -6.71 0.13 0.17
CA ALA A 108 -6.84 0.69 -1.17
C ALA A 108 -7.51 2.07 -1.16
N LYS A 109 -8.68 2.19 -0.50
CA LYS A 109 -9.45 3.42 -0.42
C LYS A 109 -8.70 4.55 0.30
N ARG A 110 -7.92 4.22 1.34
CA ARG A 110 -7.07 5.21 2.03
C ARG A 110 -5.99 5.76 1.10
N ILE A 111 -5.32 4.90 0.33
CA ILE A 111 -4.30 5.34 -0.64
C ILE A 111 -4.94 6.19 -1.74
N VAL A 112 -6.06 5.75 -2.30
CA VAL A 112 -6.78 6.52 -3.34
C VAL A 112 -7.17 7.92 -2.84
N LYS A 113 -7.67 8.02 -1.62
CA LYS A 113 -8.06 9.30 -0.99
C LYS A 113 -6.88 10.27 -0.90
N GLU A 114 -5.70 9.79 -0.47
CA GLU A 114 -4.53 10.63 -0.21
C GLU A 114 -3.75 10.98 -1.48
N VAL A 115 -3.48 9.98 -2.33
CA VAL A 115 -2.59 10.13 -3.48
C VAL A 115 -3.34 10.55 -4.74
N LYS A 116 -4.63 10.19 -4.85
CA LYS A 116 -5.48 10.44 -6.03
C LYS A 116 -4.81 9.97 -7.31
N PRO A 117 -4.48 8.66 -7.41
CA PRO A 117 -3.81 8.10 -8.57
C PRO A 117 -4.71 8.13 -9.82
N VAL A 118 -4.12 7.98 -11.00
CA VAL A 118 -4.87 7.74 -12.23
C VAL A 118 -5.60 6.40 -12.17
N TRP A 119 -4.94 5.40 -11.60
CA TRP A 119 -5.45 4.05 -11.42
C TRP A 119 -4.75 3.38 -10.26
N LEU A 120 -5.45 2.49 -9.57
CA LEU A 120 -4.91 1.64 -8.53
C LEU A 120 -5.61 0.28 -8.55
N ARG A 121 -4.83 -0.78 -8.34
CA ARG A 121 -5.35 -2.10 -7.93
C ARG A 121 -4.63 -2.59 -6.69
N ILE A 122 -5.32 -3.44 -5.93
CA ILE A 122 -4.79 -4.16 -4.78
C ILE A 122 -5.14 -5.64 -4.90
N ALA A 123 -4.24 -6.49 -4.44
CA ALA A 123 -4.47 -7.90 -4.22
C ALA A 123 -3.99 -8.27 -2.81
N GLY A 124 -4.86 -8.83 -2.00
CA GLY A 124 -4.57 -9.37 -0.69
C GLY A 124 -4.59 -10.89 -0.75
N TYR A 125 -3.45 -11.53 -0.56
CA TYR A 125 -3.29 -12.99 -0.55
C TYR A 125 -3.13 -13.44 0.90
N PHE A 126 -4.22 -13.87 1.52
CA PHE A 126 -4.22 -14.28 2.92
C PHE A 126 -3.85 -15.75 3.07
N TYR A 127 -3.00 -16.03 4.07
CA TYR A 127 -2.67 -17.39 4.45
C TYR A 127 -3.91 -18.12 5.00
N PRO A 128 -4.00 -19.44 4.77
CA PRO A 128 -5.22 -20.18 5.08
C PRO A 128 -5.51 -20.21 6.58
N ARG A 129 -6.79 -20.07 6.91
CA ARG A 129 -7.39 -20.46 8.18
C ARG A 129 -8.22 -21.72 7.96
N GLY A 130 -8.01 -22.76 8.78
CA GLY A 130 -8.69 -24.05 8.59
C GLY A 130 -8.44 -24.70 7.22
N GLY A 131 -7.30 -24.39 6.58
CA GLY A 131 -6.96 -24.91 5.27
C GLY A 131 -7.54 -24.12 4.08
N ILE A 132 -8.29 -23.04 4.32
CA ILE A 132 -8.95 -22.23 3.27
C ILE A 132 -8.21 -20.89 3.15
N PRO A 133 -7.46 -20.64 2.05
CA PRO A 133 -6.91 -19.33 1.73
C PRO A 133 -8.02 -18.42 1.17
N ILE A 134 -7.92 -17.12 1.41
CA ILE A 134 -8.84 -16.12 0.86
C ILE A 134 -7.99 -15.09 0.12
N ASP A 135 -8.26 -14.91 -1.16
CA ASP A 135 -7.64 -13.88 -1.98
C ASP A 135 -8.67 -12.78 -2.27
N VAL A 136 -8.29 -11.53 -2.04
CA VAL A 136 -9.18 -10.38 -2.21
C VAL A 136 -8.59 -9.45 -3.25
N PHE A 137 -9.36 -9.10 -4.27
CA PHE A 137 -8.95 -8.25 -5.39
C PHE A 137 -9.88 -7.05 -5.52
N TRP A 138 -9.29 -5.87 -5.76
CA TRP A 138 -10.04 -4.67 -6.04
C TRP A 138 -9.23 -3.71 -6.90
N GLN A 139 -9.89 -2.91 -7.72
CA GLN A 139 -9.28 -1.83 -8.48
C GLN A 139 -10.25 -0.65 -8.65
N THR A 140 -9.69 0.53 -8.93
CA THR A 140 -10.49 1.76 -9.10
C THR A 140 -11.33 1.73 -10.37
N ASP A 141 -10.77 1.24 -11.47
CA ASP A 141 -11.35 1.17 -12.81
C ASP A 141 -10.46 0.29 -13.69
N ASN A 142 -10.75 0.21 -14.99
CA ASN A 142 -9.86 -0.41 -15.96
C ASN A 142 -8.57 0.39 -16.09
N PRO A 143 -7.40 -0.27 -16.22
CA PRO A 143 -6.15 0.42 -16.39
C PRO A 143 -6.09 1.16 -17.74
N PRO A 144 -5.36 2.27 -17.85
CA PRO A 144 -5.14 2.96 -19.11
C PRO A 144 -4.53 2.04 -20.17
N LYS A 145 -5.01 2.10 -21.41
CA LYS A 145 -4.59 1.20 -22.51
C LYS A 145 -3.10 1.28 -22.90
N LYS A 146 -2.41 2.37 -22.56
CA LYS A 146 -1.01 2.62 -22.97
C LYS A 146 0.01 2.41 -21.84
N VAL A 147 -0.35 1.68 -20.78
CA VAL A 147 0.55 1.41 -19.68
C VAL A 147 0.76 -0.10 -19.53
N TRP A 148 2.00 -0.50 -19.30
CA TRP A 148 2.32 -1.88 -18.95
C TRP A 148 1.97 -2.13 -17.48
N ILE A 149 1.13 -3.14 -17.23
CA ILE A 149 0.74 -3.56 -15.89
C ILE A 149 1.46 -4.87 -15.59
N PRO A 150 2.30 -4.93 -14.53
CA PRO A 150 2.98 -6.16 -14.17
C PRO A 150 1.98 -7.22 -13.70
N GLU A 151 2.24 -8.46 -14.06
CA GLU A 151 1.41 -9.58 -13.58
C GLU A 151 1.48 -9.72 -12.06
N ASN A 152 0.41 -10.23 -11.45
CA ASN A 152 0.44 -10.67 -10.08
C ASN A 152 1.04 -12.09 -10.06
N SER A 153 2.35 -12.17 -9.83
CA SER A 153 3.13 -13.42 -9.90
C SER A 153 3.16 -14.18 -8.57
N ILE A 154 2.23 -13.95 -7.66
CA ILE A 154 2.15 -14.73 -6.43
C ILE A 154 1.61 -16.10 -6.75
N GLN A 155 2.38 -17.12 -6.38
CA GLN A 155 1.95 -18.50 -6.55
C GLN A 155 0.69 -18.75 -5.73
N VAL A 156 -0.27 -19.41 -6.35
CA VAL A 156 -1.45 -19.92 -5.64
C VAL A 156 -0.96 -20.81 -4.50
N TYR A 157 -1.53 -20.63 -3.30
CA TYR A 157 -1.21 -21.49 -2.17
C TYR A 157 -1.50 -22.95 -2.50
N LYS A 158 -0.47 -23.78 -2.49
CA LYS A 158 -0.55 -25.20 -2.83
C LYS A 158 -0.58 -26.15 -1.63
N GLY A 159 -0.60 -25.61 -0.40
CA GLY A 159 -0.48 -26.39 0.81
C GLY A 159 0.97 -26.83 1.08
N ARG A 160 1.13 -27.78 2.00
CA ARG A 160 2.39 -28.51 2.17
C ARG A 160 2.42 -29.64 1.13
N ASN A 161 3.30 -29.52 0.17
CA ASN A 161 3.73 -30.65 -0.66
C ASN A 161 5.00 -31.22 -0.07
#